data_03c96fc090fc1b65c6140995d816ce04
#
_entry.id   03c96fc090fc1b65c6140995d816ce04
#
_cell.length_a   1.000
_cell.length_b   1.000
_cell.length_c   1.000
_cell.angle_alpha   90.00
_cell.angle_beta   90.00
_cell.angle_gamma   90.00
#
_symmetry.space_group_name_H-M   'P 1'
#
loop_
_entity.id
_entity.type
_entity.pdbx_description
1 polymer ?
#
loop_
_entity_poly.entity_id
_entity_poly.type
_entity_poly.pdbx_seq_one_letter_code
_entity_poly.pdbx_strand_id
1 'polypeptide(L)'
;MRFENQDIKVYNSLSGEKEVFSPINKGYVGMYVCGPTVYSNVHLGNVRTFMSFDMIFRYLKHLGYKVRYVRNITDAGHLENDADLGEDKITKKGKTRRDRTYGGCTALHC
;
A
#
# COMPACT_ATOMS: atom_id res chain seq x y z
N MET A 1 15.68 9.69 22.99
CA MET A 1 15.82 10.89 22.13
C MET A 1 14.47 11.57 22.03
N ARG A 2 14.43 12.89 22.16
CA ARG A 2 13.19 13.65 22.07
C ARG A 2 13.08 14.24 20.66
N PHE A 3 11.92 14.13 20.04
CA PHE A 3 11.61 14.66 18.71
C PHE A 3 11.76 16.20 18.60
N GLU A 4 11.85 16.91 19.72
CA GLU A 4 11.91 18.37 19.80
C GLU A 4 13.20 19.00 19.20
N ASN A 5 14.27 18.18 19.04
CA ASN A 5 15.57 18.64 18.53
C ASN A 5 15.96 18.03 17.17
N GLN A 6 15.00 17.57 16.39
CA GLN A 6 15.30 16.89 15.12
C GLN A 6 14.68 17.63 13.95
N ASP A 7 15.52 18.17 13.07
CA ASP A 7 15.10 18.82 11.83
C ASP A 7 14.84 17.76 10.74
N ILE A 8 13.76 16.98 10.90
CA ILE A 8 13.32 16.08 9.85
C ILE A 8 12.76 16.90 8.70
N LYS A 9 13.30 16.72 7.51
CA LYS A 9 12.79 17.35 6.30
C LYS A 9 12.14 16.31 5.40
N VAL A 10 10.94 16.60 4.95
CA VAL A 10 10.16 15.76 4.05
C VAL A 10 9.84 16.55 2.79
N TYR A 11 9.94 15.91 1.63
CA TYR A 11 9.52 16.52 0.38
C TYR A 11 7.99 16.57 0.33
N ASN A 12 7.45 17.76 0.20
CA ASN A 12 6.02 17.99 0.05
C ASN A 12 5.68 18.15 -1.43
N SER A 13 4.88 17.22 -1.96
CA SER A 13 4.47 17.25 -3.38
C SER A 13 3.56 18.43 -3.72
N LEU A 14 2.88 19.01 -2.72
CA LEU A 14 1.98 20.14 -2.93
C LEU A 14 2.77 21.45 -3.15
N SER A 15 3.80 21.69 -2.34
CA SER A 15 4.67 22.86 -2.48
C SER A 15 5.83 22.64 -3.44
N GLY A 16 6.17 21.38 -3.74
CA GLY A 16 7.33 21.01 -4.57
C GLY A 16 8.68 21.18 -3.86
N GLU A 17 8.70 21.38 -2.56
CA GLU A 17 9.90 21.66 -1.79
C GLU A 17 10.10 20.72 -0.61
N LYS A 18 11.32 20.68 -0.07
CA LYS A 18 11.63 20.02 1.20
C LYS A 18 11.31 20.93 2.36
N GLU A 19 10.32 20.54 3.14
CA GLU A 19 9.86 21.27 4.31
C GLU A 19 10.26 20.57 5.60
N VAL A 20 10.38 21.31 6.69
CA VAL A 20 10.56 20.76 8.02
C VAL A 20 9.28 20.04 8.43
N PHE A 21 9.41 18.78 8.81
CA PHE A 21 8.27 17.97 9.23
C PHE A 21 7.68 18.50 10.54
N SER A 22 6.43 18.93 10.49
CA SER A 22 5.66 19.36 11.65
C SER A 22 4.40 18.48 11.78
N PRO A 23 4.26 17.67 12.83
CA PRO A 23 3.06 16.87 13.02
C PRO A 23 1.88 17.76 13.41
N ILE A 24 0.68 17.43 12.95
CA ILE A 24 -0.57 18.12 13.27
C ILE A 24 -0.81 18.12 14.78
N ASN A 25 -0.57 16.98 15.43
CA ASN A 25 -0.66 16.84 16.87
C ASN A 25 0.74 16.60 17.45
N LYS A 26 1.16 17.41 18.40
CA LYS A 26 2.50 17.31 19.01
C LYS A 26 2.74 15.90 19.58
N GLY A 27 3.81 15.26 19.11
CA GLY A 27 4.21 13.92 19.53
C GLY A 27 3.45 12.74 18.87
N TYR A 28 2.45 13.01 18.02
CA TYR A 28 1.67 12.00 17.31
C TYR A 28 1.81 12.14 15.80
N VAL A 29 2.07 11.05 15.13
CA VAL A 29 2.16 11.00 13.67
C VAL A 29 1.18 9.99 13.11
N GLY A 30 0.28 10.44 12.25
CA GLY A 30 -0.56 9.57 11.42
C GLY A 30 0.15 9.31 10.09
N MET A 31 0.35 8.04 9.75
CA MET A 31 0.99 7.62 8.52
C MET A 31 0.05 6.70 7.75
N TYR A 32 -0.36 7.13 6.56
CA TYR A 32 -1.17 6.34 5.64
C TYR A 32 -0.36 5.98 4.41
N VAL A 33 -0.30 4.70 4.08
CA VAL A 33 0.50 4.19 2.97
C VAL A 33 -0.34 3.29 2.07
N CYS A 34 -0.18 3.45 0.76
CA CYS A 34 -0.82 2.59 -0.21
C CYS A 34 -0.37 1.14 -0.03
N GLY A 35 -1.32 0.23 -0.01
CA GLY A 35 -1.10 -1.20 0.17
C GLY A 35 -1.17 -2.00 -1.13
N PRO A 36 -1.12 -3.33 -1.04
CA PRO A 36 -1.26 -4.21 -2.18
C PRO A 36 -2.69 -4.25 -2.69
N THR A 37 -2.85 -4.72 -3.92
CA THR A 37 -4.14 -5.06 -4.50
C THR A 37 -4.46 -6.54 -4.25
N VAL A 38 -5.74 -6.90 -4.14
CA VAL A 38 -6.17 -8.29 -3.89
C VAL A 38 -6.00 -9.20 -5.11
N TYR A 39 -5.92 -8.63 -6.31
CA TYR A 39 -5.92 -9.38 -7.57
C TYR A 39 -4.52 -9.80 -8.05
N SER A 40 -3.44 -9.31 -7.45
CA SER A 40 -2.09 -9.66 -7.87
C SER A 40 -1.21 -10.11 -6.70
N ASN A 41 -0.27 -10.99 -7.00
CA ASN A 41 0.75 -11.35 -6.02
C ASN A 41 1.68 -10.17 -5.77
N VAL A 42 2.18 -10.08 -4.55
CA VAL A 42 3.17 -9.06 -4.20
C VAL A 42 4.45 -9.32 -5.01
N HIS A 43 4.93 -8.28 -5.68
CA HIS A 43 6.18 -8.32 -6.43
C HIS A 43 7.24 -7.39 -5.81
N LEU A 44 8.46 -7.43 -6.30
CA LEU A 44 9.60 -6.69 -5.76
C LEU A 44 9.34 -5.18 -5.61
N GLY A 45 8.60 -4.58 -6.55
CA GLY A 45 8.21 -3.16 -6.49
C GLY A 45 7.36 -2.84 -5.25
N ASN A 46 6.37 -3.70 -4.94
CA ASN A 46 5.55 -3.54 -3.73
C ASN A 46 6.40 -3.71 -2.47
N VAL A 47 7.28 -4.72 -2.44
CA VAL A 47 8.17 -4.99 -1.30
C VAL A 47 9.08 -3.80 -1.03
N ARG A 48 9.66 -3.19 -2.06
CA ARG A 48 10.47 -1.97 -1.93
C ARG A 48 9.71 -0.85 -1.24
N THR A 49 8.48 -0.59 -1.67
CA THR A 49 7.62 0.42 -1.06
C THR A 49 7.36 0.09 0.41
N PHE A 50 7.01 -1.16 0.71
CA PHE A 50 6.72 -1.58 2.08
C PHE A 50 7.92 -1.43 3.01
N MET A 51 9.11 -1.82 2.57
CA MET A 51 10.34 -1.68 3.34
C MET A 51 10.71 -0.21 3.56
N SER A 52 10.55 0.64 2.54
CA SER A 52 10.85 2.08 2.67
C SER A 52 9.97 2.74 3.72
N PHE A 53 8.68 2.45 3.73
CA PHE A 53 7.77 3.02 4.72
C PHE A 53 7.89 2.37 6.11
N ASP A 54 8.28 1.10 6.22
CA ASP A 54 8.61 0.48 7.51
C ASP A 54 9.84 1.15 8.14
N MET A 55 10.85 1.47 7.34
CA MET A 55 12.04 2.19 7.81
C MET A 55 11.67 3.59 8.34
N ILE A 56 10.83 4.34 7.62
CA ILE A 56 10.34 5.66 8.06
C ILE A 56 9.54 5.52 9.36
N PHE A 57 8.67 4.53 9.46
CA PHE A 57 7.89 4.25 10.66
C PHE A 57 8.77 3.98 11.87
N ARG A 58 9.78 3.12 11.71
CA ARG A 58 10.75 2.78 12.78
C ARG A 58 11.56 4.00 13.20
N TYR A 59 11.98 4.81 12.23
CA TYR A 59 12.73 6.03 12.49
C TYR A 59 11.91 7.04 13.31
N LEU A 60 10.66 7.29 12.94
CA LEU A 60 9.76 8.17 13.70
C LEU A 60 9.54 7.65 15.13
N LYS A 61 9.38 6.35 15.32
CA LYS A 61 9.30 5.74 16.66
C LYS A 61 10.59 5.91 17.45
N HIS A 62 11.73 5.77 16.81
CA HIS A 62 13.05 5.96 17.45
C HIS A 62 13.20 7.40 17.96
N LEU A 63 12.69 8.38 17.24
CA LEU A 63 12.67 9.78 17.65
C LEU A 63 11.70 10.07 18.81
N GLY A 64 10.85 9.11 19.19
CA GLY A 64 9.93 9.23 20.32
C GLY A 64 8.50 9.61 19.93
N TYR A 65 8.16 9.68 18.63
CA TYR A 65 6.78 9.88 18.20
C TYR A 65 5.92 8.65 18.46
N LYS A 66 4.67 8.88 18.83
CA LYS A 66 3.62 7.85 18.78
C LYS A 66 3.08 7.81 17.35
N VAL A 67 3.39 6.73 16.64
CA VAL A 67 3.04 6.61 15.21
C VAL A 67 1.89 5.65 15.03
N ARG A 68 0.81 6.13 14.39
CA ARG A 68 -0.29 5.30 13.89
C ARG A 68 -0.05 5.03 12.41
N TYR A 69 0.32 3.80 12.09
CA TYR A 69 0.57 3.36 10.72
C TYR A 69 -0.64 2.63 10.18
N VAL A 70 -1.18 3.11 9.08
CA VAL A 70 -2.35 2.54 8.39
C VAL A 70 -1.98 2.24 6.95
N ARG A 71 -2.40 1.08 6.47
CA ARG A 71 -2.23 0.66 5.08
C ARG A 71 -3.57 0.15 4.55
N ASN A 72 -3.94 0.57 3.35
CA ASN A 72 -5.11 0.04 2.67
C ASN A 72 -4.79 -1.28 1.97
N ILE A 73 -5.84 -2.04 1.69
CA ILE A 73 -5.82 -3.13 0.72
C ILE A 73 -6.84 -2.75 -0.33
N THR A 74 -6.41 -2.63 -1.59
CA THR A 74 -7.28 -2.21 -2.68
C THR A 74 -8.00 -3.43 -3.23
N ASP A 75 -9.29 -3.49 -3.02
CA ASP A 75 -10.21 -4.52 -3.52
C ASP A 75 -11.08 -4.04 -4.68
N ALA A 76 -11.24 -2.71 -4.84
CA ALA A 76 -11.92 -2.12 -5.98
C ALA A 76 -11.00 -2.09 -7.21
N GLY A 77 -11.52 -2.54 -8.36
CA GLY A 77 -10.73 -2.78 -9.55
C GLY A 77 -10.25 -1.53 -10.26
N HIS A 78 -9.07 -1.65 -10.82
CA HIS A 78 -8.65 -0.80 -11.93
C HIS A 78 -9.11 -1.43 -13.23
N LEU A 79 -9.77 -0.68 -14.09
CA LEU A 79 -10.12 -1.09 -15.43
C LEU A 79 -8.84 -1.44 -16.22
N GLU A 80 -8.90 -2.44 -17.06
CA GLU A 80 -7.73 -2.94 -17.82
C GLU A 80 -7.26 -1.93 -18.87
N ASN A 81 -8.19 -1.09 -19.34
CA ASN A 81 -7.94 0.05 -20.21
C ASN A 81 -8.44 1.32 -19.50
N ASP A 82 -7.74 2.43 -19.64
CA ASP A 82 -8.13 3.75 -19.10
C ASP A 82 -9.44 4.30 -19.70
N ALA A 83 -10.19 3.48 -20.43
CA ALA A 83 -11.51 3.80 -20.94
C ALA A 83 -12.60 3.20 -20.03
N ASP A 84 -13.66 3.94 -19.82
CA ASP A 84 -14.82 3.60 -18.96
C ASP A 84 -15.55 2.28 -19.32
N LEU A 85 -15.08 1.54 -20.32
CA LEU A 85 -15.65 0.30 -20.87
C LEU A 85 -14.77 -0.95 -20.62
N GLY A 86 -13.70 -0.86 -19.83
CA GLY A 86 -12.82 -2.00 -19.53
C GLY A 86 -13.42 -2.94 -18.47
N GLU A 87 -13.17 -4.25 -18.60
CA GLU A 87 -13.50 -5.20 -17.52
C GLU A 87 -12.62 -4.97 -16.29
N ASP A 88 -13.23 -5.05 -15.11
CA ASP A 88 -12.51 -4.95 -13.85
C ASP A 88 -11.54 -6.14 -13.68
N LYS A 89 -10.27 -5.85 -13.37
CA LYS A 89 -9.21 -6.84 -13.16
C LYS A 89 -9.53 -7.87 -12.07
N ILE A 90 -10.29 -7.49 -11.08
CA ILE A 90 -10.71 -8.37 -10.00
C ILE A 90 -11.71 -9.39 -10.52
N THR A 91 -12.73 -8.93 -11.26
CA THR A 91 -13.76 -9.77 -11.87
C THR A 91 -13.15 -10.77 -12.86
N LYS A 92 -12.21 -10.32 -13.71
CA LYS A 92 -11.50 -11.17 -14.68
C LYS A 92 -10.70 -12.28 -13.97
N LYS A 93 -9.98 -11.94 -12.92
CA LYS A 93 -9.18 -12.93 -12.18
C LYS A 93 -10.05 -13.91 -11.38
N GLY A 94 -11.20 -13.46 -10.89
CA GLY A 94 -12.20 -14.30 -10.26
C GLY A 94 -12.79 -15.35 -11.21
N LYS A 95 -13.12 -14.95 -12.44
CA LYS A 95 -13.57 -15.88 -13.50
C LYS A 95 -12.51 -16.95 -13.80
N THR A 96 -11.26 -16.53 -14.07
CA THR A 96 -10.16 -17.46 -14.38
C THR A 96 -9.89 -18.47 -13.27
N ARG A 97 -10.04 -18.09 -12.00
CA ARG A 97 -9.88 -19.00 -10.87
C ARG A 97 -11.03 -19.99 -10.76
N ARG A 98 -12.25 -19.58 -11.09
CA ARG A 98 -13.44 -20.43 -11.09
C ARG A 98 -13.36 -21.50 -12.19
N ASP A 99 -12.91 -21.13 -13.37
CA ASP A 99 -12.74 -22.04 -14.50
C ASP A 99 -11.68 -23.11 -14.22
N ARG A 100 -10.60 -22.79 -13.49
CA ARG A 100 -9.60 -23.78 -13.07
C ARG A 100 -10.12 -24.79 -12.06
N THR A 101 -11.05 -24.40 -11.20
CA THR A 101 -11.63 -25.30 -10.19
C THR A 101 -12.67 -26.26 -10.80
N TYR A 102 -13.34 -25.85 -11.87
CA TYR A 102 -14.32 -26.71 -12.56
C TYR A 102 -13.71 -27.61 -13.64
N GLY A 103 -12.53 -27.27 -14.16
CA GLY A 103 -11.82 -28.09 -15.17
C GLY A 103 -11.07 -29.30 -14.59
N GLY A 104 -10.99 -29.44 -13.28
CA GLY A 104 -10.24 -30.51 -12.60
C GLY A 104 -11.09 -31.71 -12.12
N CYS A 105 -12.40 -31.71 -12.31
CA CYS A 105 -13.30 -32.71 -11.74
C CYS A 105 -13.95 -33.71 -12.72
N THR A 106 -13.41 -33.79 -13.95
CA THR A 106 -13.98 -34.74 -14.96
C THR A 106 -13.05 -35.88 -15.34
N ALA A 107 -12.13 -36.29 -14.49
CA ALA A 107 -11.27 -37.44 -14.75
C ALA A 107 -11.09 -38.31 -13.49
N LEU A 108 -12.17 -38.84 -12.95
CA LEU A 108 -12.15 -40.04 -12.10
C LEU A 108 -13.52 -40.74 -12.19
N HIS A 109 -13.76 -41.35 -13.33
CA HIS A 109 -14.62 -42.49 -13.42
C HIS A 109 -13.74 -43.65 -13.88
N CYS A 110 -13.31 -44.45 -12.94
CA CYS A 110 -13.16 -45.91 -12.98
C CYS A 110 -12.81 -46.39 -11.58
#